data_6a39394c841365e03b834d8e353f0f88
#
_entry.id   6a39394c841365e03b834d8e353f0f88
#
_cell.length_a   1.000
_cell.length_b   1.000
_cell.length_c   1.000
_cell.angle_alpha   90.00
_cell.angle_beta   90.00
_cell.angle_gamma   90.00
#
_symmetry.space_group_name_H-M   'P 1'
#
loop_
_entity.id
_entity.type
_entity.pdbx_description
1 polymer ?
#
loop_
_entity_poly.entity_id
_entity_poly.type
_entity_poly.pdbx_seq_one_letter_code
_entity_poly.pdbx_strand_id
1 'polypeptide(L)' 'MSDINSAILERLEKVVDTLQENSVKMGQLLAVHNEKLDKQDRIDAVLFE' A
#
# COMPACT_ATOMS: atom_id res chain seq x y z
N MET A 1 -33.70 -14.25 -6.36
CA MET A 1 -32.69 -13.78 -7.31
C MET A 1 -32.02 -12.49 -6.87
N SER A 2 -32.79 -11.49 -6.44
CA SER A 2 -32.21 -10.24 -5.92
C SER A 2 -31.34 -10.46 -4.71
N ASP A 3 -31.62 -11.43 -3.83
CA ASP A 3 -30.84 -11.72 -2.63
C ASP A 3 -29.45 -12.25 -2.95
N ILE A 4 -29.34 -13.09 -4.00
CA ILE A 4 -28.04 -13.61 -4.44
C ILE A 4 -27.20 -12.49 -5.03
N ASN A 5 -27.80 -11.64 -5.85
CA ASN A 5 -27.11 -10.49 -6.44
C ASN A 5 -26.67 -9.51 -5.38
N SER A 6 -27.50 -9.26 -4.37
CA SER A 6 -27.15 -8.39 -3.24
C SER A 6 -25.99 -8.94 -2.44
N ALA A 7 -25.95 -10.26 -2.20
CA ALA A 7 -24.85 -10.90 -1.49
C ALA A 7 -23.55 -10.82 -2.28
N ILE A 8 -23.60 -10.98 -3.59
CA ILE A 8 -22.43 -10.84 -4.47
C ILE A 8 -21.92 -9.40 -4.44
N LEU A 9 -22.81 -8.42 -4.55
CA LEU A 9 -22.43 -7.01 -4.51
C LEU A 9 -21.78 -6.64 -3.17
N GLU A 10 -22.31 -7.12 -2.06
CA GLU A 10 -21.72 -6.89 -0.75
C GLU A 10 -20.30 -7.46 -0.68
N ARG A 11 -20.08 -8.65 -1.21
CA ARG A 11 -18.75 -9.27 -1.24
C ARG A 11 -17.78 -8.47 -2.11
N LEU A 12 -18.26 -7.99 -3.26
CA LEU A 12 -17.45 -7.15 -4.15
C LEU A 12 -17.06 -5.84 -3.48
N GLU A 13 -17.99 -5.20 -2.78
CA GLU A 13 -17.71 -3.98 -2.03
C GLU A 13 -16.62 -4.20 -0.98
N LYS A 14 -16.68 -5.30 -0.23
CA LYS A 14 -15.67 -5.66 0.75
C LYS A 14 -14.31 -5.90 0.10
N VAL A 15 -14.27 -6.55 -1.04
CA VAL A 15 -13.02 -6.78 -1.78
C VAL A 15 -12.42 -5.44 -2.23
N VAL A 16 -13.25 -4.54 -2.76
CA VAL A 16 -12.81 -3.21 -3.18
C VAL A 16 -12.25 -2.44 -2.00
N ASP A 17 -12.94 -2.44 -0.87
CA ASP A 17 -12.48 -1.76 0.35
C ASP A 17 -11.13 -2.32 0.82
N THR A 18 -10.97 -3.64 0.81
CA THR A 18 -9.71 -4.29 1.19
C THR A 18 -8.58 -3.90 0.23
N LEU A 19 -8.86 -3.86 -1.07
CA LEU A 19 -7.88 -3.44 -2.07
C LEU A 19 -7.45 -1.98 -1.87
N GLN A 20 -8.39 -1.10 -1.55
CA GLN A 20 -8.08 0.30 -1.26
C GLN A 20 -7.21 0.44 -0.02
N GLU A 21 -7.55 -0.27 1.06
CA GLU A 21 -6.73 -0.27 2.27
C GLU A 21 -5.32 -0.78 2.00
N ASN A 22 -5.19 -1.87 1.25
CA ASN A 22 -3.90 -2.43 0.90
C ASN A 22 -3.09 -1.47 0.03
N SER A 23 -3.73 -0.77 -0.89
CA SER A 23 -3.07 0.24 -1.73
C SER A 23 -2.52 1.39 -0.91
N VAL A 24 -3.27 1.87 0.07
CA VAL A 24 -2.82 2.92 0.99
C VAL A 24 -1.62 2.43 1.81
N LYS A 25 -1.71 1.24 2.37
CA LYS A 25 -0.61 0.64 3.15
C LYS A 25 0.65 0.48 2.31
N MET A 26 0.52 0.00 1.06
CA MET A 26 1.66 -0.13 0.16
C MET A 26 2.29 1.21 -0.17
N GLY A 27 1.48 2.24 -0.40
CA GLY A 27 1.97 3.59 -0.62
C GLY A 27 2.76 4.11 0.57
N GLN A 28 2.29 3.87 1.79
CA GLN A 28 2.98 4.24 3.03
C GLN A 28 4.31 3.51 3.17
N LEU A 29 4.33 2.19 2.89
CA LEU A 29 5.55 1.40 2.93
C LEU A 29 6.58 1.88 1.92
N LEU A 30 6.16 2.22 0.70
CA LEU A 30 7.05 2.76 -0.32
C LEU A 30 7.66 4.08 0.11
N ALA A 31 6.86 4.96 0.72
CA ALA A 31 7.35 6.25 1.22
C ALA A 31 8.41 6.06 2.30
N VAL A 32 8.18 5.13 3.24
CA VAL A 32 9.14 4.80 4.29
C VAL A 32 10.42 4.20 3.71
N HIS A 33 10.30 3.29 2.74
CA HIS A 33 11.46 2.68 2.08
C HIS A 33 12.28 3.71 1.33
N ASN A 34 11.65 4.63 0.61
CA ASN A 34 12.35 5.71 -0.09
C ASN A 34 13.10 6.62 0.87
N GLU A 35 12.49 6.95 2.00
CA GLU A 35 13.14 7.75 3.02
C GLU A 35 14.37 7.05 3.59
N LYS A 36 14.27 5.74 3.86
CA LYS A 36 15.40 4.95 4.34
C LYS A 36 16.51 4.84 3.31
N LEU A 37 16.18 4.67 2.05
CA LEU A 37 17.16 4.65 0.96
C LEU A 37 17.90 5.97 0.82
N ASP A 38 17.20 7.09 0.92
CA ASP A 38 17.81 8.42 0.89
C ASP A 38 18.78 8.61 2.05
N LYS A 39 18.41 8.18 3.24
CA LYS A 39 19.30 8.24 4.41
C LYS A 39 20.54 7.38 4.22
N GLN A 40 20.39 6.17 3.68
CA GLN A 40 21.49 5.27 3.42
C GLN A 40 22.44 5.86 2.36
N ASP A 41 21.90 6.43 1.30
CA ASP A 41 22.69 7.08 0.26
C ASP A 41 23.53 8.25 0.83
N ARG A 42 22.94 9.04 1.71
CA ARG A 42 23.66 10.15 2.37
C ARG A 42 24.78 9.65 3.28
N ILE A 43 24.52 8.59 4.04
CA ILE A 43 25.54 7.98 4.91
C ILE A 43 26.67 7.42 4.05
N ASP A 44 26.34 6.72 2.97
CA ASP A 44 27.33 6.17 2.05
C ASP A 44 28.18 7.27 1.42
N ALA A 45 27.57 8.36 0.99
CA ALA A 45 28.29 9.50 0.41
C ALA A 45 29.27 10.11 1.41
N VAL A 46 28.90 10.24 2.68
CA VAL A 46 29.78 10.74 3.73
C VAL A 46 30.94 9.78 4.00
N LEU A 47 30.67 8.47 4.03
CA LEU A 47 31.69 7.47 4.32
C LEU A 47 32.73 7.31 3.21
N PHE A 48 32.34 7.56 1.97
CA PHE A 48 33.23 7.35 0.80
C PHE A 48 33.77 8.64 0.19
N GLU A 49 33.51 9.76 0.82
CA GLU A 49 34.17 11.01 0.48
C GLU A 49 35.63 11.01 1.01
#